data_c7e7fe9640d381b52a8e97a63c51a6f6
#
_entry.id   c7e7fe9640d381b52a8e97a63c51a6f6
#
_cell.length_a   1.000
_cell.length_b   1.000
_cell.length_c   1.000
_cell.angle_alpha   90.00
_cell.angle_beta   90.00
_cell.angle_gamma   90.00
#
_symmetry.space_group_name_H-M   'P 1'
#
loop_
_entity.id
_entity.type
_entity.pdbx_description
1 polymer ?
#
loop_
_entity_poly.entity_id
_entity_poly.type
_entity_poly.pdbx_seq_one_letter_code
_entity_poly.pdbx_strand_id
1 'polypeptide(L)'
;MLAQLIPKQGGAPITLTRAITVVGRTSKLCDLVIDHTNVSKQHCILVKTDGLLYLRDLGSTNGTRVNGQRVVRGALLPGDQLSLSGISYRVHLGPDNPAAGKVSPIQPT
;
A
#
# COMPACT_ATOMS: atom_id res chain seq x y z
N MET A 1 1.54 7.86 -10.89
CA MET A 1 2.01 8.01 -9.49
C MET A 1 2.72 6.76 -9.05
N LEU A 2 3.88 6.90 -8.43
CA LEU A 2 4.57 5.79 -7.79
C LEU A 2 3.95 5.56 -6.42
N ALA A 3 3.53 4.35 -6.15
CA ALA A 3 2.98 3.97 -4.85
C ALA A 3 3.75 2.78 -4.31
N GLN A 4 4.25 2.91 -3.09
CA GLN A 4 5.02 1.85 -2.44
C GLN A 4 4.59 1.65 -1.01
N LEU A 5 4.69 0.41 -0.56
CA LEU A 5 4.55 0.06 0.85
C LEU A 5 5.93 -0.29 1.38
N ILE A 6 6.39 0.45 2.37
CA ILE A 6 7.72 0.26 2.94
C ILE A 6 7.58 -0.50 4.25
N PRO A 7 8.07 -1.76 4.31
CA PRO A 7 7.92 -2.55 5.53
C PRO A 7 8.61 -1.88 6.73
N LYS A 8 7.89 -1.68 7.82
CA LYS A 8 8.47 -1.08 9.01
C LYS A 8 9.41 -2.02 9.75
N GLN A 9 9.21 -3.31 9.58
CA GLN A 9 10.06 -4.31 10.18
C GLN A 9 11.33 -4.59 9.38
N GLY A 10 11.54 -3.86 8.29
CA GLY A 10 12.70 -4.03 7.42
C GLY A 10 12.35 -4.82 6.17
N GLY A 11 13.18 -4.68 5.16
CA GLY A 11 12.97 -5.33 3.88
C GLY A 11 12.79 -4.32 2.75
N ALA A 12 12.72 -4.81 1.54
CA ALA A 12 12.63 -3.96 0.35
C ALA A 12 11.26 -3.31 0.22
N PRO A 13 11.19 -2.10 -0.29
CA PRO A 13 9.91 -1.48 -0.60
C PRO A 13 9.12 -2.32 -1.60
N ILE A 14 7.81 -2.37 -1.42
CA ILE A 14 6.90 -3.09 -2.30
C ILE A 14 6.25 -2.07 -3.22
N THR A 15 6.52 -2.15 -4.51
CA THR A 15 5.94 -1.22 -5.49
C THR A 15 4.61 -1.76 -5.98
N LEU A 16 3.57 -0.92 -5.91
CA LEU A 16 2.26 -1.27 -6.43
C LEU A 16 2.19 -0.88 -7.90
N THR A 17 2.29 -1.87 -8.77
CA THR A 17 2.37 -1.63 -10.21
C THR A 17 1.01 -1.69 -10.91
N ARG A 18 0.00 -2.23 -10.25
CA ARG A 18 -1.33 -2.38 -10.84
C ARG A 18 -2.27 -1.32 -10.32
N ALA A 19 -3.31 -1.04 -11.08
CA ALA A 19 -4.39 -0.16 -10.62
C ALA A 19 -5.10 -0.74 -9.40
N ILE A 20 -5.25 -2.07 -9.37
CA ILE A 20 -5.93 -2.76 -8.28
C ILE A 20 -5.01 -3.84 -7.75
N THR A 21 -4.76 -3.83 -6.44
CA THR A 21 -3.93 -4.83 -5.77
C THR A 21 -4.73 -5.47 -4.65
N VAL A 22 -4.99 -6.77 -4.76
CA VAL A 22 -5.61 -7.53 -3.67
C VAL A 22 -4.49 -8.02 -2.76
N VAL A 23 -4.61 -7.71 -1.48
CA VAL A 23 -3.61 -8.03 -0.46
C VAL A 23 -4.16 -9.08 0.48
N GLY A 24 -3.40 -10.11 0.74
CA GLY A 24 -3.80 -11.14 1.68
C GLY A 24 -2.82 -12.29 1.75
N ARG A 25 -3.25 -13.36 2.44
CA ARG A 25 -2.38 -14.49 2.73
C ARG A 25 -2.32 -15.53 1.61
N THR A 26 -3.37 -15.63 0.81
CA THR A 26 -3.51 -16.72 -0.16
C THR A 26 -3.01 -16.30 -1.53
N SER A 27 -1.95 -16.93 -1.98
CA SER A 27 -1.31 -16.56 -3.26
C SER A 27 -2.22 -16.69 -4.47
N LYS A 28 -3.15 -17.62 -4.47
CA LYS A 28 -4.06 -17.81 -5.59
C LYS A 28 -5.06 -16.68 -5.75
N LEU A 29 -5.34 -15.94 -4.68
CA LEU A 29 -6.38 -14.94 -4.67
C LEU A 29 -5.84 -13.51 -4.49
N CYS A 30 -4.54 -13.36 -4.34
CA CYS A 30 -3.95 -12.07 -4.01
C CYS A 30 -2.84 -11.70 -4.98
N ASP A 31 -2.71 -10.39 -5.22
CA ASP A 31 -1.61 -9.84 -6.01
C ASP A 31 -0.40 -9.58 -5.12
N LEU A 32 -0.63 -9.18 -3.89
CA LEU A 32 0.41 -9.01 -2.88
C LEU A 32 0.15 -9.99 -1.74
N VAL A 33 1.06 -10.94 -1.59
CA VAL A 33 0.91 -12.00 -0.59
C VAL A 33 1.68 -11.64 0.66
N ILE A 34 1.00 -11.66 1.80
CA ILE A 34 1.60 -11.49 3.11
C ILE A 34 1.43 -12.80 3.85
N ASP A 35 2.54 -13.56 3.98
CA ASP A 35 2.52 -14.88 4.58
C ASP A 35 2.57 -14.78 6.09
N HIS A 36 1.45 -14.48 6.69
CA HIS A 36 1.30 -14.37 8.14
C HIS A 36 -0.05 -14.91 8.54
N THR A 37 -0.07 -15.76 9.58
CA THR A 37 -1.27 -16.50 9.96
C THR A 37 -2.46 -15.62 10.33
N ASN A 38 -2.22 -14.42 10.83
CA ASN A 38 -3.29 -13.51 11.24
C ASN A 38 -3.80 -12.62 10.11
N VAL A 39 -3.20 -12.70 8.95
CA VAL A 39 -3.68 -12.00 7.75
C VAL A 39 -4.75 -12.86 7.09
N SER A 40 -5.88 -12.27 6.75
CA SER A 40 -6.96 -12.99 6.09
C SER A 40 -6.57 -13.41 4.68
N LYS A 41 -7.20 -14.46 4.14
CA LYS A 41 -6.90 -14.97 2.80
C LYS A 41 -6.97 -13.86 1.75
N GLN A 42 -8.01 -13.04 1.80
CA GLN A 42 -8.11 -11.78 1.07
C GLN A 42 -8.41 -10.71 2.12
N HIS A 43 -7.43 -9.90 2.45
CA HIS A 43 -7.51 -9.01 3.61
C HIS A 43 -8.01 -7.63 3.25
N CYS A 44 -7.42 -7.01 2.25
CA CYS A 44 -7.82 -5.70 1.78
C CYS A 44 -7.49 -5.53 0.30
N ILE A 45 -7.99 -4.46 -0.26
CA ILE A 45 -7.71 -4.10 -1.65
C ILE A 45 -7.18 -2.67 -1.67
N LEU A 46 -6.17 -2.45 -2.49
CA LEU A 46 -5.60 -1.14 -2.73
C LEU A 46 -5.91 -0.73 -4.16
N VAL A 47 -6.42 0.47 -4.34
CA VAL A 47 -6.74 1.00 -5.67
C VAL A 47 -5.91 2.24 -5.91
N LYS A 48 -5.06 2.16 -6.92
CA LYS A 48 -4.16 3.25 -7.30
C LYS A 48 -4.74 4.00 -8.48
N THR A 49 -4.90 5.30 -8.31
CA THR A 49 -5.29 6.20 -9.40
C THR A 49 -4.10 7.09 -9.74
N ASP A 50 -4.32 8.12 -10.55
CA ASP A 50 -3.23 9.01 -10.92
C ASP A 50 -2.67 9.81 -9.76
N GLY A 51 -3.42 10.10 -8.77
CA GLY A 51 -2.97 10.93 -7.65
C GLY A 51 -3.34 10.43 -6.27
N LEU A 52 -4.06 9.32 -6.17
CA LEU A 52 -4.54 8.82 -4.89
C LEU A 52 -4.35 7.32 -4.77
N LEU A 53 -4.21 6.86 -3.55
CA LEU A 53 -4.22 5.45 -3.22
C LEU A 53 -5.35 5.19 -2.24
N TYR A 54 -6.33 4.39 -2.65
CA TYR A 54 -7.46 4.04 -1.82
C TYR A 54 -7.30 2.67 -1.21
N LEU A 55 -7.92 2.48 -0.06
CA LEU A 55 -7.91 1.23 0.68
C LEU A 55 -9.33 0.80 0.98
N ARG A 56 -9.60 -0.49 0.86
CA ARG A 56 -10.83 -1.07 1.37
C ARG A 56 -10.53 -2.41 2.04
N ASP A 57 -10.99 -2.55 3.28
CA ASP A 57 -10.91 -3.83 4.00
C ASP A 57 -11.96 -4.78 3.40
N LEU A 58 -11.57 -6.03 3.18
CA LEU A 58 -12.45 -7.03 2.58
C LEU A 58 -13.11 -7.93 3.64
N GLY A 59 -13.47 -7.35 4.77
CA GLY A 59 -14.07 -8.13 5.85
C GLY A 59 -13.05 -8.97 6.60
N SER A 60 -11.84 -8.44 6.76
CA SER A 60 -10.77 -9.19 7.40
C SER A 60 -11.09 -9.51 8.86
N THR A 61 -10.59 -10.64 9.32
CA THR A 61 -10.84 -11.08 10.70
C THR A 61 -10.23 -10.14 11.73
N ASN A 62 -8.99 -9.74 11.51
CA ASN A 62 -8.26 -8.93 12.49
C ASN A 62 -8.22 -7.44 12.15
N GLY A 63 -8.79 -7.06 11.02
CA GLY A 63 -8.92 -5.66 10.63
C GLY A 63 -7.71 -5.09 9.92
N THR A 64 -7.95 -3.95 9.30
CA THR A 64 -6.95 -3.11 8.66
C THR A 64 -6.92 -1.79 9.42
N ARG A 65 -5.72 -1.29 9.73
CA ARG A 65 -5.56 -0.05 10.49
C ARG A 65 -4.74 0.95 9.71
N VAL A 66 -5.11 2.21 9.83
CA VAL A 66 -4.33 3.32 9.29
C VAL A 66 -3.99 4.24 10.45
N ASN A 67 -2.70 4.44 10.69
CA ASN A 67 -2.20 5.22 11.82
C ASN A 67 -2.78 4.76 13.16
N GLY A 68 -2.90 3.43 13.30
CA GLY A 68 -3.40 2.81 14.52
C GLY A 68 -4.91 2.72 14.63
N GLN A 69 -5.66 3.28 13.70
CA GLN A 69 -7.12 3.30 13.76
C GLN A 69 -7.70 2.30 12.76
N ARG A 70 -8.61 1.47 13.22
CA ARG A 70 -9.26 0.49 12.35
C ARG A 70 -10.16 1.20 11.34
N VAL A 71 -10.02 0.82 10.08
CA VAL A 71 -10.77 1.45 8.98
C VAL A 71 -11.42 0.38 8.11
N VAL A 72 -12.54 0.74 7.50
CA VAL A 72 -13.20 -0.10 6.50
C VAL A 72 -12.75 0.33 5.11
N ARG A 73 -12.58 1.62 4.89
CA ARG A 73 -12.13 2.18 3.63
C ARG A 73 -11.63 3.61 3.84
N GLY A 74 -10.85 4.09 2.91
CA GLY A 74 -10.34 5.45 2.95
C GLY A 74 -9.23 5.68 1.95
N ALA A 75 -8.76 6.90 1.86
CA ALA A 75 -7.61 7.26 1.06
C ALA A 75 -6.37 7.27 1.94
N LEU A 76 -5.27 6.72 1.42
CA LEU A 76 -3.99 6.70 2.10
C LEU A 76 -3.18 7.91 1.66
N LEU A 77 -2.57 8.58 2.61
CA LEU A 77 -1.72 9.74 2.36
C LEU A 77 -0.25 9.35 2.47
N PRO A 78 0.66 10.10 1.83
CA PRO A 78 2.09 9.85 2.00
C PRO A 78 2.47 9.89 3.47
N GLY A 79 3.22 8.89 3.91
CA GLY A 79 3.66 8.79 5.30
C GLY A 79 2.70 8.08 6.23
N ASP A 80 1.48 7.75 5.77
CA ASP A 80 0.56 6.99 6.60
C ASP A 80 1.12 5.61 6.92
N GLN A 81 0.79 5.11 8.10
CA GLN A 81 1.14 3.76 8.50
C GLN A 81 -0.07 2.84 8.26
N LEU A 82 0.11 1.87 7.39
CA LEU A 82 -0.88 0.85 7.10
C LEU A 82 -0.50 -0.43 7.85
N SER A 83 -1.42 -0.98 8.62
CA SER A 83 -1.17 -2.21 9.36
C SER A 83 -2.23 -3.25 9.08
N LEU A 84 -1.78 -4.48 8.84
CA LEU A 84 -2.63 -5.64 8.66
C LEU A 84 -2.21 -6.65 9.72
N SER A 85 -3.04 -6.84 10.73
CA SER A 85 -2.81 -7.85 11.78
C SER A 85 -1.42 -7.73 12.43
N GLY A 86 -0.99 -6.51 12.73
CA GLY A 86 0.29 -6.27 13.38
C GLY A 86 1.49 -6.12 12.45
N ILE A 87 1.30 -6.36 11.17
CA ILE A 87 2.36 -6.13 10.17
C ILE A 87 2.16 -4.74 9.60
N SER A 88 3.15 -3.89 9.72
CA SER A 88 3.03 -2.47 9.40
C SER A 88 3.90 -2.05 8.23
N TYR A 89 3.35 -1.14 7.44
CA TYR A 89 4.03 -0.54 6.31
C TYR A 89 3.85 0.97 6.36
N ARG A 90 4.83 1.70 5.89
CA ARG A 90 4.69 3.13 5.66
C ARG A 90 4.35 3.35 4.19
N VAL A 91 3.36 4.18 3.92
CA VAL A 91 2.92 4.48 2.56
C VAL A 91 3.84 5.54 1.96
N HIS A 92 4.37 5.26 0.78
CA HIS A 92 5.13 6.23 0.01
C HIS A 92 4.40 6.49 -1.32
N LEU A 93 4.11 7.74 -1.59
CA LEU A 93 3.50 8.17 -2.84
C LEU A 93 4.40 9.26 -3.45
N GLY A 94 4.67 9.17 -4.72
CA GLY A 94 5.54 10.11 -5.39
C GLY A 94 5.36 10.12 -6.90
N PRO A 95 6.26 10.79 -7.62
CA PRO A 95 6.19 10.82 -9.08
C PRO A 95 6.52 9.44 -9.66
N ASP A 96 5.99 9.16 -10.85
CA ASP A 96 6.16 7.86 -11.49
C ASP A 96 7.62 7.55 -11.76
N ASN A 97 8.40 8.52 -12.07
CA ASN A 97 9.81 8.35 -12.35
C ASN A 97 10.61 9.33 -11.48
N PRO A 98 11.17 8.86 -10.38
CA PRO A 98 11.95 9.73 -9.50
C PRO A 98 13.10 10.44 -10.19
N ALA A 99 13.72 9.81 -11.17
CA ALA A 99 14.80 10.44 -11.91
C ALA A 99 14.28 11.57 -12.77
N ALA A 100 13.15 11.39 -13.42
CA ALA A 100 12.52 12.44 -14.19
C ALA A 100 12.07 13.58 -13.28
N GLY A 101 11.56 13.26 -12.12
CA GLY A 101 11.18 14.27 -11.15
C GLY A 101 12.35 15.10 -10.67
N LYS A 102 13.53 14.51 -10.61
CA LYS A 102 14.71 15.25 -10.23
C LYS A 102 15.21 16.15 -11.36
N VAL A 103 15.03 15.72 -12.57
CA VAL A 103 15.49 16.46 -13.71
C VAL A 103 14.59 17.59 -14.06
N SER A 104 13.31 17.38 -13.96
CA SER A 104 12.33 18.35 -14.36
C SER A 104 12.53 19.74 -13.82
N PRO A 105 12.86 19.92 -12.57
CA PRO A 105 13.06 21.27 -12.08
C PRO A 105 14.25 21.98 -12.68
N ILE A 106 15.13 21.25 -13.26
CA ILE A 106 16.28 21.85 -13.77
C ILE A 106 16.02 22.48 -15.08
N GLN A 107 15.03 22.01 -15.75
CA GLN A 107 14.80 22.45 -17.01
C GLN A 107 14.08 23.60 -17.11
N PRO A 108 13.38 24.03 -16.29
CA PRO A 108 12.47 25.03 -16.58
C PRO A 108 13.03 26.11 -17.24
N THR A 109 13.45 26.11 -17.78
CA THR A 109 13.87 27.21 -18.40
C THR A 109 14.37 27.00 -19.54
#